data_9dca42655c6f1a5c60d8f025fba5ce6a
#
_entry.id   9dca42655c6f1a5c60d8f025fba5ce6a
#
_cell.length_a   1.000
_cell.length_b   1.000
_cell.length_c   1.000
_cell.angle_alpha   90.00
_cell.angle_beta   90.00
_cell.angle_gamma   90.00
#
_symmetry.space_group_name_H-M   'P 1'
#
loop_
_entity.id
_entity.type
_entity.pdbx_description
1 polymer ?
#
loop_
_entity_poly.entity_id
_entity_poly.type
_entity_poly.pdbx_seq_one_letter_code
_entity_poly.pdbx_strand_id
1 'polypeptide(L)'
;MKILIVNPNTTLSMTDKIGEAARSVAAAGTEITAVSPEDGPVSIEGYYDEAFAVPGLLREIRKGEAQGMDGYIVACFDDPGLHAARSIATSPVVGICEAAVYAVSMVAGSFTVVVTLRSSVPAIEKVVRGYGR
;
A
#
# COMPACT_ATOMS: atom_id res chain seq x y z
N MET A 1 7.37 1.71 18.22
CA MET A 1 6.54 2.26 17.15
C MET A 1 5.68 1.14 16.57
N LYS A 2 4.39 1.38 16.39
CA LYS A 2 3.43 0.41 15.85
C LYS A 2 3.03 0.81 14.43
N ILE A 3 3.28 -0.05 13.46
CA ILE A 3 2.95 0.20 12.05
C ILE A 3 1.94 -0.83 11.56
N LEU A 4 0.83 -0.35 11.00
CA LEU A 4 -0.15 -1.17 10.32
C LEU A 4 0.16 -1.17 8.81
N ILE A 5 0.30 -2.35 8.24
CA ILE A 5 0.44 -2.53 6.79
C ILE A 5 -0.84 -3.17 6.28
N VAL A 6 -1.50 -2.51 5.35
CA VAL A 6 -2.73 -3.01 4.74
C VAL A 6 -2.44 -3.48 3.33
N ASN A 7 -2.58 -4.79 3.11
CA ASN A 7 -2.74 -5.35 1.77
C ASN A 7 -4.21 -5.12 1.36
N PRO A 8 -4.52 -4.28 0.36
CA PRO A 8 -5.90 -3.91 0.07
C PRO A 8 -6.70 -4.99 -0.69
N ASN A 9 -6.09 -6.12 -1.04
CA ASN A 9 -6.78 -7.30 -1.54
C ASN A 9 -7.02 -8.34 -0.43
N THR A 10 -7.79 -9.40 -0.72
CA THR A 10 -8.19 -10.43 0.26
C THR A 10 -7.28 -11.67 0.28
N THR A 11 -6.15 -11.66 -0.43
CA THR A 11 -5.23 -12.81 -0.51
C THR A 11 -4.31 -12.88 0.71
N LEU A 12 -4.66 -13.69 1.69
CA LEU A 12 -3.93 -13.82 2.96
C LEU A 12 -2.47 -14.23 2.78
N SER A 13 -2.17 -15.15 1.87
CA SER A 13 -0.78 -15.56 1.62
C SER A 13 0.12 -14.42 1.11
N MET A 14 -0.47 -13.43 0.44
CA MET A 14 0.23 -12.21 0.05
C MET A 14 0.46 -11.30 1.26
N THR A 15 -0.55 -11.17 2.12
CA THR A 15 -0.44 -10.39 3.37
C THR A 15 0.64 -10.94 4.29
N ASP A 16 0.74 -12.26 4.40
CA ASP A 16 1.80 -12.91 5.19
C ASP A 16 3.19 -12.56 4.66
N LYS A 17 3.41 -12.67 3.34
CA LYS A 17 4.67 -12.31 2.68
C LYS A 17 5.02 -10.82 2.85
N ILE A 18 4.04 -9.93 2.74
CA ILE A 18 4.20 -8.50 2.99
C ILE A 18 4.66 -8.26 4.43
N GLY A 19 4.00 -8.90 5.39
CA GLY A 19 4.37 -8.81 6.80
C GLY A 19 5.77 -9.35 7.10
N GLU A 20 6.15 -10.48 6.50
CA GLU A 20 7.51 -11.05 6.62
C GLU A 20 8.56 -10.09 6.05
N ALA A 21 8.33 -9.56 4.84
CA ALA A 21 9.24 -8.61 4.21
C ALA A 21 9.42 -7.35 5.07
N ALA A 22 8.33 -6.80 5.59
CA ALA A 22 8.40 -5.61 6.44
C ALA A 22 9.15 -5.87 7.74
N ARG A 23 8.88 -6.99 8.42
CA ARG A 23 9.59 -7.37 9.65
C ARG A 23 11.07 -7.60 9.43
N SER A 24 11.49 -8.08 8.25
CA SER A 24 12.90 -8.34 7.94
C SER A 24 13.76 -7.07 7.89
N VAL A 25 13.15 -5.91 7.67
CA VAL A 25 13.84 -4.59 7.57
C VAL A 25 13.45 -3.62 8.69
N ALA A 26 12.52 -4.00 9.55
CA ALA A 26 12.06 -3.15 10.64
C ALA A 26 13.19 -2.94 11.68
N ALA A 27 13.32 -1.70 12.15
CA ALA A 27 14.24 -1.38 13.23
C ALA A 27 13.79 -2.03 14.55
N ALA A 28 14.76 -2.29 15.44
CA ALA A 28 14.46 -2.83 16.76
C ALA A 28 13.43 -1.96 17.50
N GLY A 29 12.43 -2.60 18.11
CA GLY A 29 11.34 -1.92 18.81
C GLY A 29 10.20 -1.45 17.89
N THR A 30 10.23 -1.76 16.59
CA THR A 30 9.10 -1.53 15.67
C THR A 30 8.22 -2.79 15.63
N GLU A 31 6.96 -2.62 15.95
CA GLU A 31 5.92 -3.64 15.86
C GLU A 31 5.20 -3.53 14.51
N ILE A 32 5.21 -4.60 13.74
CA ILE A 32 4.57 -4.66 12.41
C ILE A 32 3.34 -5.55 12.47
N THR A 33 2.20 -4.98 12.17
CA THR A 33 0.93 -5.70 11.94
C THR A 33 0.57 -5.63 10.47
N ALA A 34 0.44 -6.77 9.80
CA ALA A 34 0.00 -6.83 8.40
C ALA A 34 -1.40 -7.43 8.34
N VAL A 35 -2.31 -6.77 7.62
CA VAL A 35 -3.72 -7.16 7.52
C VAL A 35 -4.23 -7.08 6.08
N SER A 36 -5.29 -7.84 5.81
CA SER A 36 -6.16 -7.68 4.65
C SER A 36 -7.58 -7.37 5.10
N PRO A 37 -8.40 -6.67 4.31
CA PRO A 37 -9.84 -6.58 4.55
C PRO A 37 -10.49 -7.95 4.38
N GLU A 38 -11.64 -8.14 5.07
CA GLU A 38 -12.44 -9.37 4.99
C GLU A 38 -13.14 -9.54 3.65
N ASP A 39 -13.47 -8.42 2.98
CA ASP A 39 -14.18 -8.35 1.70
C ASP A 39 -13.45 -7.43 0.73
N GLY A 40 -13.60 -7.72 -0.55
CA GLY A 40 -12.95 -6.98 -1.62
C GLY A 40 -12.40 -7.91 -2.72
N PRO A 41 -11.61 -7.38 -3.66
CA PRO A 41 -11.03 -8.18 -4.71
C PRO A 41 -9.93 -9.11 -4.18
N VAL A 42 -9.83 -10.30 -4.75
CA VAL A 42 -8.74 -11.25 -4.48
C VAL A 42 -7.41 -10.72 -5.01
N SER A 43 -7.45 -10.00 -6.14
CA SER A 43 -6.31 -9.33 -6.77
C SER A 43 -6.75 -7.98 -7.30
N ILE A 44 -5.84 -7.01 -7.33
CA ILE A 44 -6.08 -5.69 -7.92
C ILE A 44 -5.33 -5.64 -9.24
N GLU A 45 -6.06 -5.67 -10.36
CA GLU A 45 -5.52 -5.81 -11.71
C GLU A 45 -5.87 -4.63 -12.62
N GLY A 46 -6.55 -3.62 -12.06
CA GLY A 46 -6.95 -2.42 -12.77
C GLY A 46 -7.94 -1.58 -11.97
N TYR A 47 -8.43 -0.52 -12.60
CA TYR A 47 -9.29 0.49 -11.94
C TYR A 47 -10.57 -0.06 -11.32
N TYR A 48 -11.15 -1.12 -11.90
CA TYR A 48 -12.36 -1.74 -11.34
C TYR A 48 -12.06 -2.36 -9.97
N ASP A 49 -11.02 -3.17 -9.88
CA ASP A 49 -10.64 -3.82 -8.63
C ASP A 49 -10.19 -2.79 -7.59
N GLU A 50 -9.46 -1.76 -8.02
CA GLU A 50 -9.05 -0.64 -7.18
C GLU A 50 -10.27 0.02 -6.51
N ALA A 51 -11.34 0.30 -7.26
CA ALA A 51 -12.55 0.91 -6.73
C ALA A 51 -13.21 0.07 -5.63
N PHE A 52 -13.18 -1.25 -5.75
CA PHE A 52 -13.72 -2.17 -4.73
C PHE A 52 -12.76 -2.45 -3.57
N ALA A 53 -11.47 -2.26 -3.76
CA ALA A 53 -10.46 -2.44 -2.71
C ALA A 53 -10.45 -1.28 -1.69
N VAL A 54 -10.70 -0.06 -2.15
CA VAL A 54 -10.60 1.16 -1.31
C VAL A 54 -11.50 1.12 -0.08
N PRO A 55 -12.78 0.72 -0.12
CA PRO A 55 -13.61 0.66 1.09
C PRO A 55 -13.05 -0.28 2.15
N GLY A 56 -12.51 -1.43 1.75
CA GLY A 56 -11.86 -2.38 2.65
C GLY A 56 -10.61 -1.80 3.31
N LEU A 57 -9.72 -1.20 2.50
CA LEU A 57 -8.55 -0.49 2.98
C LEU A 57 -8.91 0.55 4.06
N LEU A 58 -9.89 1.40 3.79
CA LEU A 58 -10.27 2.47 4.72
C LEU A 58 -10.86 1.93 6.04
N ARG A 59 -11.56 0.79 6.01
CA ARG A 59 -12.00 0.12 7.24
C ARG A 59 -10.83 -0.34 8.09
N GLU A 60 -9.80 -0.93 7.49
CA GLU A 60 -8.60 -1.37 8.22
C GLU A 60 -7.81 -0.17 8.79
N ILE A 61 -7.69 0.94 8.06
CA ILE A 61 -7.10 2.18 8.58
C ILE A 61 -7.88 2.68 9.81
N ARG A 62 -9.21 2.71 9.76
CA ARG A 62 -10.04 3.12 10.93
C ARG A 62 -9.88 2.19 12.13
N LYS A 63 -9.75 0.87 11.91
CA LYS A 63 -9.44 -0.08 13.00
C LYS A 63 -8.07 0.23 13.60
N GLY A 64 -7.07 0.54 12.77
CA GLY A 64 -5.74 0.94 13.21
C GLY A 64 -5.74 2.22 14.05
N GLU A 65 -6.50 3.24 13.65
CA GLU A 65 -6.68 4.48 14.43
C GLU A 65 -7.22 4.17 15.85
N ALA A 66 -8.24 3.30 15.93
CA ALA A 66 -8.80 2.88 17.23
C ALA A 66 -7.81 2.08 18.09
N GLN A 67 -6.80 1.44 17.49
CA GLN A 67 -5.75 0.69 18.17
C GLN A 67 -4.50 1.52 18.48
N GLY A 68 -4.47 2.79 18.09
CA GLY A 68 -3.35 3.69 18.34
C GLY A 68 -2.09 3.31 17.56
N MET A 69 -2.23 3.07 16.25
CA MET A 69 -1.10 2.86 15.35
C MET A 69 -0.34 4.17 15.11
N ASP A 70 0.98 4.10 15.06
CA ASP A 70 1.87 5.25 14.84
C ASP A 70 2.09 5.57 13.35
N GLY A 71 1.68 4.67 12.45
CA GLY A 71 1.81 4.86 11.01
C GLY A 71 1.17 3.72 10.21
N TYR A 72 0.95 4.00 8.92
CA TYR A 72 0.26 3.11 8.00
C TYR A 72 1.03 2.94 6.69
N ILE A 73 0.96 1.74 6.12
CA ILE A 73 1.49 1.46 4.78
C ILE A 73 0.38 0.83 3.93
N VAL A 74 0.12 1.41 2.76
CA VAL A 74 -0.73 0.82 1.72
C VAL A 74 0.15 -0.07 0.86
N ALA A 75 -0.01 -1.38 0.97
CA ALA A 75 0.86 -2.37 0.37
C ALA A 75 0.32 -2.88 -0.99
N CYS A 76 0.10 -1.96 -1.93
CA CYS A 76 -0.22 -2.24 -3.32
C CYS A 76 0.47 -1.18 -4.20
N PHE A 77 1.05 -1.61 -5.32
CA PHE A 77 1.86 -0.70 -6.16
C PHE A 77 1.02 0.31 -6.96
N ASP A 78 -0.31 0.20 -6.94
CA ASP A 78 -1.23 1.21 -7.48
C ASP A 78 -1.56 2.30 -6.45
N ASP A 79 -1.09 2.17 -5.21
CA ASP A 79 -1.41 3.05 -4.07
C ASP A 79 -2.93 3.36 -3.94
N PRO A 80 -3.83 2.35 -4.04
CA PRO A 80 -5.26 2.58 -4.08
C PRO A 80 -5.73 3.27 -2.80
N GLY A 81 -6.50 4.34 -2.95
CA GLY A 81 -7.09 5.06 -1.83
C GLY A 81 -6.11 5.79 -0.91
N LEU A 82 -4.83 5.96 -1.29
CA LEU A 82 -3.80 6.58 -0.45
C LEU A 82 -4.23 7.96 0.08
N HIS A 83 -4.76 8.82 -0.78
CA HIS A 83 -5.23 10.16 -0.35
C HIS A 83 -6.46 10.08 0.55
N ALA A 84 -7.37 9.13 0.30
CA ALA A 84 -8.52 8.90 1.16
C ALA A 84 -8.09 8.38 2.55
N ALA A 85 -7.12 7.48 2.59
CA ALA A 85 -6.53 7.00 3.85
C ALA A 85 -5.88 8.16 4.64
N ARG A 86 -5.11 9.03 3.97
CA ARG A 86 -4.54 10.23 4.58
C ARG A 86 -5.56 11.21 5.13
N SER A 87 -6.76 11.26 4.56
CA SER A 87 -7.82 12.17 5.03
C SER A 87 -8.51 11.69 6.32
N ILE A 88 -8.36 10.42 6.69
CA ILE A 88 -9.00 9.83 7.87
C ILE A 88 -8.00 9.38 8.94
N ALA A 89 -6.73 9.23 8.61
CA ALA A 89 -5.67 8.87 9.54
C ALA A 89 -5.13 10.12 10.25
N THR A 90 -4.77 9.98 11.52
CA THR A 90 -4.07 11.00 12.32
C THR A 90 -2.56 10.82 12.26
N SER A 91 -2.10 9.62 11.93
CA SER A 91 -0.70 9.26 11.75
C SER A 91 -0.31 9.17 10.26
N PRO A 92 0.99 9.23 9.90
CA PRO A 92 1.43 9.18 8.51
C PRO A 92 0.96 7.93 7.77
N VAL A 93 0.53 8.11 6.51
CA VAL A 93 0.19 7.02 5.59
C VAL A 93 1.12 7.07 4.39
N VAL A 94 1.80 5.96 4.11
CA VAL A 94 2.76 5.81 3.01
C VAL A 94 2.24 4.77 2.02
N GLY A 95 2.23 5.10 0.73
CA GLY A 95 2.01 4.14 -0.36
C GLY A 95 3.34 3.53 -0.80
N ILE A 96 3.35 2.24 -1.12
CA ILE A 96 4.61 1.60 -1.53
C ILE A 96 5.09 2.05 -2.91
N CYS A 97 4.18 2.41 -3.83
CA CYS A 97 4.54 2.98 -5.13
C CYS A 97 5.17 4.37 -4.94
N GLU A 98 4.51 5.25 -4.20
CA GLU A 98 5.02 6.58 -3.88
C GLU A 98 6.42 6.50 -3.27
N ALA A 99 6.59 5.66 -2.24
CA ALA A 99 7.87 5.49 -1.57
C ALA A 99 8.97 4.98 -2.53
N ALA A 100 8.65 3.99 -3.36
CA ALA A 100 9.59 3.45 -4.34
C ALA A 100 9.99 4.48 -5.40
N VAL A 101 9.02 5.23 -5.94
CA VAL A 101 9.27 6.27 -6.96
C VAL A 101 10.16 7.37 -6.41
N TYR A 102 9.90 7.86 -5.20
CA TYR A 102 10.76 8.87 -4.58
C TYR A 102 12.15 8.32 -4.25
N ALA A 103 12.24 7.13 -3.68
CA ALA A 103 13.52 6.53 -3.34
C ALA A 103 14.41 6.31 -4.58
N VAL A 104 13.87 5.72 -5.66
CA VAL A 104 14.65 5.48 -6.87
C VAL A 104 15.05 6.78 -7.57
N SER A 105 14.23 7.82 -7.47
CA SER A 105 14.51 9.14 -8.07
C SER A 105 15.69 9.85 -7.44
N MET A 106 16.07 9.49 -6.21
CA MET A 106 17.26 10.06 -5.56
C MET A 106 18.57 9.42 -6.06
N VAL A 107 18.50 8.23 -6.65
CA VAL A 107 19.70 7.44 -6.98
C VAL A 107 19.82 7.10 -8.48
N ALA A 108 18.77 7.30 -9.27
CA ALA A 108 18.76 6.97 -10.70
C ALA A 108 18.06 8.03 -11.53
N GLY A 109 18.61 8.32 -12.72
CA GLY A 109 18.00 9.24 -13.71
C GLY A 109 16.84 8.59 -14.50
N SER A 110 16.74 7.27 -14.50
CA SER A 110 15.65 6.52 -15.13
C SER A 110 15.45 5.19 -14.40
N PHE A 111 14.23 4.65 -14.47
CA PHE A 111 13.88 3.34 -13.89
C PHE A 111 12.79 2.68 -14.72
N THR A 112 12.61 1.38 -14.53
CA THR A 112 11.56 0.59 -15.18
C THR A 112 10.69 -0.05 -14.11
N VAL A 113 9.36 0.07 -14.26
CA VAL A 113 8.40 -0.67 -13.45
C VAL A 113 8.00 -1.94 -14.20
N VAL A 114 8.21 -3.08 -13.55
CA VAL A 114 7.82 -4.39 -14.09
C VAL A 114 6.48 -4.79 -13.46
N VAL A 115 5.50 -5.10 -14.30
CA VAL A 115 4.16 -5.51 -13.89
C VAL A 115 3.84 -6.92 -14.39
N THR A 116 2.94 -7.61 -13.70
CA THR A 116 2.55 -8.99 -14.05
C THR A 116 1.50 -9.04 -15.16
N LEU A 117 0.65 -8.01 -15.26
CA LEU A 117 -0.45 -7.96 -16.20
C LEU A 117 -0.43 -6.67 -17.04
N ARG A 118 -0.74 -6.83 -18.31
CA ARG A 118 -0.85 -5.69 -19.24
C ARG A 118 -1.98 -4.72 -18.85
N SER A 119 -3.05 -5.23 -18.24
CA SER A 119 -4.19 -4.42 -17.76
C SER A 119 -3.80 -3.43 -16.65
N SER A 120 -2.75 -3.73 -15.87
CA SER A 120 -2.27 -2.87 -14.78
C SER A 120 -1.42 -1.68 -15.28
N VAL A 121 -0.90 -1.76 -16.50
CA VAL A 121 0.02 -0.72 -17.03
C VAL A 121 -0.58 0.69 -17.00
N PRO A 122 -1.84 0.93 -17.48
CA PRO A 122 -2.39 2.28 -17.47
C PRO A 122 -2.58 2.87 -16.07
N ALA A 123 -2.96 2.05 -15.09
CA ALA A 123 -3.16 2.48 -13.72
C ALA A 123 -1.81 2.89 -13.08
N ILE A 124 -0.81 2.02 -13.18
CA ILE A 124 0.53 2.27 -12.64
C ILE A 124 1.21 3.45 -13.32
N GLU A 125 1.12 3.55 -14.64
CA GLU A 125 1.67 4.69 -15.38
C GLU A 125 1.07 6.02 -14.91
N LYS A 126 -0.25 6.07 -14.70
CA LYS A 126 -0.94 7.26 -14.18
C LYS A 126 -0.45 7.62 -12.77
N VAL A 127 -0.33 6.63 -11.88
CA VAL A 127 0.13 6.83 -10.50
C VAL A 127 1.56 7.36 -10.48
N VAL A 128 2.48 6.71 -11.21
CA VAL A 128 3.90 7.12 -11.28
C VAL A 128 4.04 8.54 -11.85
N ARG A 129 3.29 8.87 -12.91
CA ARG A 129 3.25 10.24 -13.45
C ARG A 129 2.70 11.26 -12.45
N GLY A 130 1.72 10.85 -11.63
CA GLY A 130 1.16 11.67 -10.55
C GLY A 130 2.20 12.06 -9.50
N TYR A 131 3.24 11.23 -9.32
CA TYR A 131 4.38 11.52 -8.44
C TYR A 131 5.50 12.33 -9.13
N GLY A 132 5.23 12.88 -10.31
CA GLY A 132 6.16 13.77 -11.01
C GLY A 132 7.24 13.06 -11.83
N ARG A 133 6.95 11.82 -12.29
CA ARG A 133 7.90 10.99 -13.08
C ARG A 133 7.29 10.47 -14.37
#